data_5d142b81554b190f39b4f6c36d1d0dea
#
_entry.id   5d142b81554b190f39b4f6c36d1d0dea
#
_cell.length_a   1.000
_cell.length_b   1.000
_cell.length_c   1.000
_cell.angle_alpha   90.00
_cell.angle_beta   90.00
_cell.angle_gamma   90.00
#
_symmetry.space_group_name_H-M   'P 1'
#
loop_
_entity.id
_entity.type
_entity.pdbx_description
1 polymer ?
#
loop_
_entity_poly.entity_id
_entity_poly.type
_entity_poly.pdbx_seq_one_letter_code
_entity_poly.pdbx_strand_id
1 'polypeptide(L)'
;MRNHPLGIYEKALAKDLSWPERLVLAKSCGFDFVEMSVDETDERLSRLDWSTAQRTSLVAAMIETGVGIPSMCLSAHRRFPFGSRDDAVRQRAREIMSKAIRLARALGIRTIQLAGYDVYYEDHDEGTRQRFAEGLAWAVEQAAASQVMLAVEIMDTAFMNSISKWKKWDEMLASPWFTVYPDVGNLSAWGNDVPAELKLGIDRIAAIHLKDTQPVTEQSPGQFRDVPFGEGCVDFVGIFKTLHKLNYRGSFLIEMWTEKAKEPVLEIIQARRWIEARMQEAGFIC
;
A
#
# COMPACT_ATOMS: atom_id res chain seq x y z
N MET A 1 1.35 19.00 16.47
CA MET A 1 2.00 18.36 15.31
C MET A 1 1.87 16.85 15.51
N ARG A 2 1.39 16.09 14.51
CA ARG A 2 1.32 14.63 14.59
C ARG A 2 2.73 14.06 14.74
N ASN A 3 2.90 13.06 15.60
CA ASN A 3 4.18 12.36 15.76
C ASN A 3 4.44 11.34 14.63
N HIS A 4 3.38 11.02 13.86
CA HIS A 4 3.41 10.06 12.77
C HIS A 4 2.81 10.68 11.51
N PRO A 5 3.50 10.63 10.36
CA PRO A 5 2.94 11.09 9.11
C PRO A 5 1.66 10.27 8.76
N LEU A 6 0.61 10.96 8.35
CA LEU A 6 -0.64 10.35 7.89
C LEU A 6 -0.88 10.71 6.43
N GLY A 7 -0.92 9.72 5.58
CA GLY A 7 -1.16 9.85 4.15
C GLY A 7 -2.56 9.44 3.73
N ILE A 8 -2.85 9.72 2.47
CA ILE A 8 -4.08 9.29 1.80
C ILE A 8 -3.76 8.54 0.52
N TYR A 9 -4.49 7.47 0.24
CA TYR A 9 -4.39 6.75 -1.01
C TYR A 9 -4.93 7.60 -2.16
N GLU A 10 -4.20 7.66 -3.27
CA GLU A 10 -4.58 8.48 -4.42
C GLU A 10 -6.01 8.26 -4.90
N LYS A 11 -6.52 7.02 -4.80
CA LYS A 11 -7.87 6.67 -5.28
C LYS A 11 -9.01 7.25 -4.42
N ALA A 12 -8.69 7.83 -3.26
CA ALA A 12 -9.63 8.63 -2.49
C ALA A 12 -9.82 10.05 -3.06
N LEU A 13 -8.86 10.52 -3.87
CA LEU A 13 -8.91 11.83 -4.51
C LEU A 13 -9.58 11.71 -5.88
N ALA A 14 -10.41 12.68 -6.24
CA ALA A 14 -11.16 12.64 -7.49
C ALA A 14 -10.23 12.45 -8.71
N LYS A 15 -10.61 11.52 -9.59
CA LYS A 15 -9.72 11.07 -10.66
C LYS A 15 -9.51 12.08 -11.79
N ASP A 16 -10.42 13.03 -11.92
CA ASP A 16 -10.38 14.16 -12.89
C ASP A 16 -9.45 15.29 -12.46
N LEU A 17 -9.01 15.30 -11.19
CA LEU A 17 -8.02 16.26 -10.71
C LEU A 17 -6.63 15.98 -11.29
N SER A 18 -5.93 17.07 -11.65
CA SER A 18 -4.50 17.03 -11.95
C SER A 18 -3.68 16.70 -10.70
N TRP A 19 -2.40 16.31 -10.85
CA TRP A 19 -1.55 16.04 -9.69
C TRP A 19 -1.36 17.24 -8.76
N PRO A 20 -1.11 18.48 -9.24
CA PRO A 20 -1.08 19.66 -8.36
C PRO A 20 -2.36 19.81 -7.54
N GLU A 21 -3.54 19.65 -8.18
CA GLU A 21 -4.84 19.78 -7.50
C GLU A 21 -5.03 18.67 -6.44
N ARG A 22 -4.64 17.42 -6.73
CA ARG A 22 -4.68 16.33 -5.75
C ARG A 22 -3.82 16.62 -4.53
N LEU A 23 -2.59 17.14 -4.71
CA LEU A 23 -1.69 17.47 -3.61
C LEU A 23 -2.25 18.63 -2.77
N VAL A 24 -2.81 19.67 -3.41
CA VAL A 24 -3.49 20.77 -2.72
C VAL A 24 -4.70 20.26 -1.94
N LEU A 25 -5.51 19.38 -2.52
CA LEU A 25 -6.67 18.78 -1.86
C LEU A 25 -6.22 17.93 -0.65
N ALA A 26 -5.23 17.06 -0.81
CA ALA A 26 -4.69 16.26 0.29
C ALA A 26 -4.21 17.14 1.45
N LYS A 27 -3.49 18.23 1.15
CA LYS A 27 -3.05 19.22 2.15
C LYS A 27 -4.24 19.88 2.85
N SER A 28 -5.24 20.34 2.10
CA SER A 28 -6.43 21.00 2.67
C SER A 28 -7.23 20.05 3.54
N CYS A 29 -7.26 18.76 3.21
CA CYS A 29 -7.84 17.70 4.05
C CYS A 29 -6.96 17.33 5.24
N GLY A 30 -5.73 17.89 5.37
CA GLY A 30 -4.84 17.72 6.51
C GLY A 30 -3.96 16.46 6.45
N PHE A 31 -3.67 15.95 5.26
CA PHE A 31 -2.71 14.85 5.06
C PHE A 31 -1.30 15.36 4.81
N ASP A 32 -0.31 14.57 5.21
CA ASP A 32 1.10 14.88 5.09
C ASP A 32 1.69 14.39 3.75
N PHE A 33 1.08 13.35 3.13
CA PHE A 33 1.54 12.78 1.87
C PHE A 33 0.41 12.06 1.12
N VAL A 34 0.67 11.75 -0.15
CA VAL A 34 -0.20 10.92 -0.99
C VAL A 34 0.56 9.68 -1.43
N GLU A 35 -0.06 8.50 -1.40
CA GLU A 35 0.46 7.31 -2.05
C GLU A 35 -0.04 7.23 -3.48
N MET A 36 0.90 7.20 -4.43
CA MET A 36 0.60 7.08 -5.86
C MET A 36 0.11 5.68 -6.20
N SER A 37 -0.88 5.57 -7.08
CA SER A 37 -1.37 4.29 -7.59
C SER A 37 -0.89 4.06 -9.03
N VAL A 38 -0.28 2.91 -9.27
CA VAL A 38 -0.04 2.34 -10.61
C VAL A 38 -0.70 0.97 -10.64
N ASP A 39 -1.98 0.96 -11.05
CA ASP A 39 -2.78 -0.24 -11.11
C ASP A 39 -2.78 -0.88 -12.52
N GLU A 40 -3.62 -1.87 -12.71
CA GLU A 40 -3.72 -2.68 -13.93
C GLU A 40 -4.36 -1.95 -15.13
N THR A 41 -4.89 -0.73 -14.95
CA THR A 41 -5.48 0.04 -16.03
C THR A 41 -4.40 0.64 -16.93
N ASP A 42 -4.67 0.71 -18.23
CA ASP A 42 -3.72 1.28 -19.18
C ASP A 42 -3.45 2.77 -18.90
N GLU A 43 -4.45 3.50 -18.37
CA GLU A 43 -4.30 4.90 -17.94
C GLU A 43 -3.19 5.03 -16.87
N ARG A 44 -3.26 4.21 -15.80
CA ARG A 44 -2.29 4.29 -14.70
C ARG A 44 -0.95 3.65 -15.05
N LEU A 45 -0.97 2.60 -15.89
CA LEU A 45 0.25 2.01 -16.46
C LEU A 45 1.04 3.01 -17.30
N SER A 46 0.37 3.92 -18.03
CA SER A 46 1.04 4.95 -18.85
C SER A 46 1.92 5.89 -18.04
N ARG A 47 1.71 6.01 -16.73
CA ARG A 47 2.54 6.81 -15.81
C ARG A 47 3.99 6.32 -15.77
N LEU A 48 4.20 5.03 -15.98
CA LEU A 48 5.53 4.44 -16.03
C LEU A 48 6.39 4.96 -17.19
N ASP A 49 5.74 5.54 -18.20
CA ASP A 49 6.36 6.13 -19.39
C ASP A 49 6.29 7.67 -19.41
N TRP A 50 6.02 8.31 -18.27
CA TRP A 50 6.00 9.77 -18.16
C TRP A 50 7.32 10.39 -18.63
N SER A 51 7.19 11.44 -19.42
CA SER A 51 8.30 12.25 -19.89
C SER A 51 9.02 12.95 -18.73
N THR A 52 10.22 13.43 -18.98
CA THR A 52 10.96 14.25 -18.01
C THR A 52 10.15 15.48 -17.58
N ALA A 53 9.48 16.14 -18.52
CA ALA A 53 8.66 17.32 -18.22
C ALA A 53 7.52 17.01 -17.24
N GLN A 54 6.79 15.89 -17.45
CA GLN A 54 5.72 15.46 -16.54
C GLN A 54 6.25 15.14 -15.13
N ARG A 55 7.37 14.44 -15.04
CA ARG A 55 8.01 14.12 -13.75
C ARG A 55 8.50 15.38 -13.02
N THR A 56 9.16 16.29 -13.74
CA THR A 56 9.62 17.56 -13.17
C THR A 56 8.45 18.43 -12.68
N SER A 57 7.35 18.48 -13.45
CA SER A 57 6.14 19.21 -13.04
C SER A 57 5.55 18.63 -11.73
N LEU A 58 5.52 17.30 -11.59
CA LEU A 58 5.04 16.68 -10.35
C LEU A 58 5.97 16.97 -9.16
N VAL A 59 7.29 16.88 -9.36
CA VAL A 59 8.27 17.23 -8.31
C VAL A 59 8.10 18.69 -7.88
N ALA A 60 7.93 19.61 -8.83
CA ALA A 60 7.67 21.02 -8.52
C ALA A 60 6.40 21.19 -7.68
N ALA A 61 5.32 20.51 -8.05
CA ALA A 61 4.06 20.54 -7.29
C ALA A 61 4.21 19.97 -5.87
N MET A 62 4.99 18.90 -5.67
CA MET A 62 5.29 18.37 -4.34
C MET A 62 6.05 19.40 -3.48
N ILE A 63 7.03 20.09 -4.06
CA ILE A 63 7.79 21.13 -3.36
C ILE A 63 6.91 22.33 -3.01
N GLU A 64 6.11 22.80 -3.95
CA GLU A 64 5.22 23.95 -3.78
C GLU A 64 4.14 23.70 -2.72
N THR A 65 3.52 22.53 -2.74
CA THR A 65 2.48 22.15 -1.77
C THR A 65 3.03 21.74 -0.43
N GLY A 66 4.27 21.23 -0.38
CA GLY A 66 4.85 20.56 0.78
C GLY A 66 4.24 19.17 1.05
N VAL A 67 3.49 18.60 0.11
CA VAL A 67 2.91 17.25 0.18
C VAL A 67 3.70 16.31 -0.74
N GLY A 68 4.41 15.36 -0.14
CA GLY A 68 5.24 14.40 -0.88
C GLY A 68 4.48 13.17 -1.37
N ILE A 69 5.18 12.38 -2.18
CA ILE A 69 4.72 11.05 -2.63
C ILE A 69 5.83 10.04 -2.23
N PRO A 70 5.85 9.58 -0.97
CA PRO A 70 6.92 8.70 -0.50
C PRO A 70 6.77 7.25 -0.93
N SER A 71 5.56 6.83 -1.31
CA SER A 71 5.25 5.46 -1.72
C SER A 71 4.40 5.39 -2.98
N MET A 72 4.52 4.24 -3.66
CA MET A 72 3.76 3.89 -4.86
C MET A 72 3.14 2.52 -4.65
N CYS A 73 1.81 2.43 -4.73
CA CYS A 73 1.09 1.16 -4.81
C CYS A 73 1.14 0.64 -6.24
N LEU A 74 1.96 -0.39 -6.46
CA LEU A 74 2.14 -1.04 -7.77
C LEU A 74 1.25 -2.29 -7.87
N SER A 75 -0.05 -2.11 -8.01
CA SER A 75 -1.01 -3.22 -8.16
C SER A 75 -1.21 -3.68 -9.61
N ALA A 76 -0.42 -3.16 -10.55
CA ALA A 76 -0.39 -3.61 -11.96
C ALA A 76 -0.07 -5.11 -12.10
N HIS A 77 0.65 -5.68 -11.12
CA HIS A 77 0.96 -7.12 -11.07
C HIS A 77 -0.27 -8.00 -10.81
N ARG A 78 -1.45 -7.44 -10.56
CA ARG A 78 -2.71 -8.18 -10.60
C ARG A 78 -2.99 -8.69 -12.02
N ARG A 79 -2.82 -7.84 -13.04
CA ARG A 79 -2.98 -8.21 -14.47
C ARG A 79 -1.73 -8.88 -15.05
N PHE A 80 -0.55 -8.52 -14.57
CA PHE A 80 0.75 -9.02 -15.07
C PHE A 80 1.57 -9.59 -13.91
N PRO A 81 1.17 -10.75 -13.33
CA PRO A 81 1.85 -11.31 -12.17
C PRO A 81 3.16 -11.98 -12.51
N PHE A 82 4.12 -11.94 -11.57
CA PHE A 82 5.38 -12.68 -11.70
C PHE A 82 5.19 -14.20 -11.77
N GLY A 83 4.11 -14.71 -11.15
CA GLY A 83 3.83 -16.15 -11.10
C GLY A 83 3.11 -16.71 -12.32
N SER A 84 2.70 -15.89 -13.30
CA SER A 84 1.93 -16.33 -14.47
C SER A 84 2.58 -17.53 -15.19
N ARG A 85 1.74 -18.40 -15.72
CA ARG A 85 2.18 -19.49 -16.59
C ARG A 85 2.67 -18.99 -17.95
N ASP A 86 2.18 -17.82 -18.40
CA ASP A 86 2.54 -17.19 -19.66
C ASP A 86 3.86 -16.40 -19.52
N ASP A 87 4.85 -16.77 -20.33
CA ASP A 87 6.16 -16.11 -20.36
C ASP A 87 6.07 -14.64 -20.78
N ALA A 88 5.18 -14.29 -21.69
CA ALA A 88 4.99 -12.90 -22.12
C ALA A 88 4.44 -12.04 -21.00
N VAL A 89 3.53 -12.57 -20.18
CA VAL A 89 2.99 -11.90 -18.99
C VAL A 89 4.10 -11.68 -17.95
N ARG A 90 4.95 -12.69 -17.70
CA ARG A 90 6.07 -12.54 -16.75
C ARG A 90 7.12 -11.54 -17.26
N GLN A 91 7.40 -11.53 -18.54
CA GLN A 91 8.29 -10.51 -19.15
C GLN A 91 7.70 -9.12 -18.96
N ARG A 92 6.39 -8.95 -19.20
CA ARG A 92 5.70 -7.69 -18.97
C ARG A 92 5.73 -7.26 -17.49
N ALA A 93 5.59 -8.19 -16.57
CA ALA A 93 5.74 -7.94 -15.13
C ALA A 93 7.12 -7.35 -14.80
N ARG A 94 8.20 -7.91 -15.36
CA ARG A 94 9.58 -7.41 -15.20
C ARG A 94 9.77 -6.01 -15.81
N GLU A 95 9.19 -5.76 -16.97
CA GLU A 95 9.22 -4.43 -17.61
C GLU A 95 8.52 -3.38 -16.74
N ILE A 96 7.32 -3.70 -16.22
CA ILE A 96 6.55 -2.85 -15.32
C ILE A 96 7.38 -2.52 -14.06
N MET A 97 7.96 -3.53 -13.41
CA MET A 97 8.80 -3.32 -12.23
C MET A 97 10.01 -2.44 -12.54
N SER A 98 10.74 -2.71 -13.64
CA SER A 98 11.89 -1.91 -14.03
C SER A 98 11.53 -0.45 -14.30
N LYS A 99 10.37 -0.20 -14.92
CA LYS A 99 9.85 1.16 -15.15
C LYS A 99 9.39 1.81 -13.85
N ALA A 100 8.73 1.08 -12.95
CA ALA A 100 8.30 1.57 -11.64
C ALA A 100 9.51 2.01 -10.78
N ILE A 101 10.58 1.22 -10.74
CA ILE A 101 11.82 1.58 -10.05
C ILE A 101 12.43 2.86 -10.65
N ARG A 102 12.46 3.01 -11.98
CA ARG A 102 12.96 4.25 -12.62
C ARG A 102 12.07 5.45 -12.29
N LEU A 103 10.76 5.29 -12.30
CA LEU A 103 9.82 6.35 -11.94
C LEU A 103 9.97 6.73 -10.47
N ALA A 104 10.08 5.76 -9.58
CA ALA A 104 10.29 5.98 -8.15
C ALA A 104 11.55 6.83 -7.90
N ARG A 105 12.67 6.48 -8.52
CA ARG A 105 13.91 7.27 -8.43
C ARG A 105 13.74 8.71 -8.94
N ALA A 106 13.04 8.87 -10.06
CA ALA A 106 12.85 10.18 -10.68
C ALA A 106 11.94 11.11 -9.86
N LEU A 107 11.03 10.55 -9.07
CA LEU A 107 10.09 11.30 -8.22
C LEU A 107 10.50 11.37 -6.75
N GLY A 108 11.59 10.70 -6.34
CA GLY A 108 12.00 10.60 -4.95
C GLY A 108 11.13 9.66 -4.11
N ILE A 109 10.39 8.76 -4.74
CA ILE A 109 9.61 7.71 -4.07
C ILE A 109 10.58 6.68 -3.48
N ARG A 110 10.43 6.40 -2.18
CA ARG A 110 11.32 5.50 -1.45
C ARG A 110 10.83 4.06 -1.42
N THR A 111 9.51 3.86 -1.48
CA THR A 111 8.88 2.55 -1.30
C THR A 111 7.94 2.26 -2.45
N ILE A 112 8.14 1.12 -3.11
CA ILE A 112 7.15 0.53 -4.01
C ILE A 112 6.43 -0.56 -3.22
N GLN A 113 5.16 -0.35 -2.97
CA GLN A 113 4.29 -1.34 -2.35
C GLN A 113 3.79 -2.29 -3.45
N LEU A 114 3.99 -3.57 -3.24
CA LEU A 114 3.56 -4.65 -4.12
C LEU A 114 2.35 -5.37 -3.52
N ALA A 115 1.33 -5.61 -4.32
CA ALA A 115 0.27 -6.51 -3.93
C ALA A 115 0.81 -7.94 -3.79
N GLY A 116 0.57 -8.58 -2.65
CA GLY A 116 1.06 -9.92 -2.33
C GLY A 116 0.28 -11.03 -3.02
N TYR A 117 0.36 -11.10 -4.37
CA TYR A 117 -0.23 -12.16 -5.18
C TYR A 117 0.86 -12.87 -5.98
N ASP A 118 0.85 -14.20 -5.96
CA ASP A 118 1.62 -14.98 -6.95
C ASP A 118 0.98 -14.88 -8.34
N VAL A 119 -0.33 -15.10 -8.41
CA VAL A 119 -1.24 -14.80 -9.54
C VAL A 119 -2.56 -14.25 -9.00
N TYR A 120 -3.38 -13.64 -9.84
CA TYR A 120 -4.68 -13.10 -9.42
C TYR A 120 -5.84 -13.67 -10.26
N TYR A 121 -5.69 -13.72 -11.57
CA TYR A 121 -6.70 -14.21 -12.52
C TYR A 121 -6.39 -15.63 -13.04
N GLU A 122 -5.37 -16.28 -12.52
CA GLU A 122 -4.99 -17.65 -12.84
C GLU A 122 -5.15 -18.54 -11.61
N ASP A 123 -5.25 -19.86 -11.81
CA ASP A 123 -5.26 -20.82 -10.71
C ASP A 123 -3.89 -20.91 -10.05
N HIS A 124 -3.88 -20.93 -8.72
CA HIS A 124 -2.68 -21.07 -7.92
C HIS A 124 -2.17 -22.51 -7.90
N ASP A 125 -0.86 -22.70 -8.12
CA ASP A 125 -0.17 -23.97 -7.93
C ASP A 125 1.27 -23.77 -7.43
N GLU A 126 2.01 -24.84 -7.24
CA GLU A 126 3.42 -24.77 -6.81
C GLU A 126 4.28 -24.04 -7.86
N GLY A 127 4.00 -24.23 -9.14
CA GLY A 127 4.71 -23.56 -10.23
C GLY A 127 4.47 -22.05 -10.24
N THR A 128 3.23 -21.56 -9.93
CA THR A 128 2.97 -20.11 -9.83
C THR A 128 3.73 -19.50 -8.66
N ARG A 129 3.81 -20.21 -7.53
CA ARG A 129 4.57 -19.76 -6.34
C ARG A 129 6.07 -19.72 -6.60
N GLN A 130 6.60 -20.74 -7.27
CA GLN A 130 8.03 -20.77 -7.62
C GLN A 130 8.39 -19.62 -8.56
N ARG A 131 7.62 -19.39 -9.62
CA ARG A 131 7.85 -18.29 -10.56
C ARG A 131 7.71 -16.93 -9.88
N PHE A 132 6.75 -16.79 -8.96
CA PHE A 132 6.64 -15.60 -8.12
C PHE A 132 7.89 -15.38 -7.27
N ALA A 133 8.43 -16.45 -6.62
CA ALA A 133 9.66 -16.37 -5.83
C ALA A 133 10.85 -15.87 -6.67
N GLU A 134 11.03 -16.43 -7.87
CA GLU A 134 12.09 -16.02 -8.79
C GLU A 134 11.92 -14.56 -9.28
N GLY A 135 10.68 -14.18 -9.60
CA GLY A 135 10.35 -12.82 -10.02
C GLY A 135 10.55 -11.80 -8.90
N LEU A 136 10.15 -12.15 -7.67
CA LEU A 136 10.31 -11.31 -6.49
C LEU A 136 11.79 -11.14 -6.12
N ALA A 137 12.58 -12.22 -6.12
CA ALA A 137 14.02 -12.16 -5.86
C ALA A 137 14.72 -11.22 -6.85
N TRP A 138 14.45 -11.39 -8.15
CA TRP A 138 14.95 -10.49 -9.17
C TRP A 138 14.52 -9.04 -8.93
N ALA A 139 13.25 -8.81 -8.59
CA ALA A 139 12.74 -7.45 -8.36
C ALA A 139 13.43 -6.78 -7.17
N VAL A 140 13.67 -7.51 -6.09
CA VAL A 140 14.39 -7.02 -4.91
C VAL A 140 15.84 -6.63 -5.25
N GLU A 141 16.54 -7.43 -6.05
CA GLU A 141 17.89 -7.08 -6.53
C GLU A 141 17.90 -5.78 -7.33
N GLN A 142 16.95 -5.61 -8.28
CA GLN A 142 16.84 -4.40 -9.09
C GLN A 142 16.51 -3.16 -8.24
N ALA A 143 15.63 -3.31 -7.27
CA ALA A 143 15.24 -2.24 -6.36
C ALA A 143 16.39 -1.86 -5.42
N ALA A 144 17.11 -2.85 -4.86
CA ALA A 144 18.29 -2.66 -4.03
C ALA A 144 19.39 -1.86 -4.76
N ALA A 145 19.71 -2.25 -6.00
CA ALA A 145 20.68 -1.52 -6.83
C ALA A 145 20.27 -0.06 -7.11
N SER A 146 18.99 0.23 -6.98
CA SER A 146 18.39 1.55 -7.19
C SER A 146 18.09 2.30 -5.89
N GLN A 147 18.37 1.72 -4.72
CA GLN A 147 18.07 2.26 -3.39
C GLN A 147 16.57 2.55 -3.19
N VAL A 148 15.71 1.69 -3.76
CA VAL A 148 14.27 1.70 -3.61
C VAL A 148 13.85 0.48 -2.80
N MET A 149 13.00 0.65 -1.80
CA MET A 149 12.42 -0.44 -1.03
C MET A 149 11.27 -1.10 -1.77
N LEU A 150 11.21 -2.42 -1.74
CA LEU A 150 10.02 -3.18 -2.07
C LEU A 150 9.33 -3.62 -0.80
N ALA A 151 8.06 -3.25 -0.64
CA ALA A 151 7.25 -3.64 0.51
C ALA A 151 6.05 -4.45 0.02
N VAL A 152 5.92 -5.69 0.48
CA VAL A 152 4.76 -6.52 0.11
C VAL A 152 3.59 -6.21 1.03
N GLU A 153 2.46 -5.86 0.43
CA GLU A 153 1.21 -5.66 1.15
C GLU A 153 0.64 -6.99 1.63
N ILE A 154 0.13 -6.98 2.85
CA ILE A 154 -0.72 -8.06 3.36
C ILE A 154 -2.09 -7.93 2.72
N MET A 155 -2.50 -8.98 1.99
CA MET A 155 -3.60 -8.92 1.02
C MET A 155 -4.89 -9.58 1.48
N ASP A 156 -5.91 -9.40 0.66
CA ASP A 156 -7.24 -9.96 0.76
C ASP A 156 -7.34 -11.43 0.30
N THR A 157 -6.23 -12.10 0.00
CA THR A 157 -6.18 -13.49 -0.43
C THR A 157 -5.40 -14.38 0.53
N ALA A 158 -5.76 -15.65 0.58
CA ALA A 158 -5.09 -16.64 1.44
C ALA A 158 -3.59 -16.79 1.19
N PHE A 159 -3.08 -16.36 0.04
CA PHE A 159 -1.66 -16.46 -0.29
C PHE A 159 -0.78 -15.59 0.63
N MET A 160 -1.17 -14.33 0.87
CA MET A 160 -0.38 -13.35 1.63
C MET A 160 -1.26 -12.55 2.62
N ASN A 161 -2.10 -13.22 3.40
CA ASN A 161 -3.03 -12.58 4.33
C ASN A 161 -2.49 -12.38 5.75
N SER A 162 -1.18 -12.60 5.99
CA SER A 162 -0.58 -12.40 7.31
C SER A 162 0.91 -12.07 7.21
N ILE A 163 1.45 -11.39 8.22
CA ILE A 163 2.88 -11.09 8.31
C ILE A 163 3.67 -12.38 8.51
N SER A 164 3.13 -13.37 9.23
CA SER A 164 3.74 -14.69 9.40
C SER A 164 3.94 -15.43 8.07
N LYS A 165 3.05 -15.24 7.08
CA LYS A 165 3.25 -15.76 5.71
C LYS A 165 4.32 -14.98 4.96
N TRP A 166 4.30 -13.65 5.06
CA TRP A 166 5.33 -12.79 4.48
C TRP A 166 6.73 -13.10 5.05
N LYS A 167 6.83 -13.44 6.32
CA LYS A 167 8.10 -13.72 6.99
C LYS A 167 8.93 -14.83 6.30
N LYS A 168 8.27 -15.83 5.70
CA LYS A 168 8.94 -16.87 4.92
C LYS A 168 9.68 -16.32 3.70
N TRP A 169 9.12 -15.28 3.07
CA TRP A 169 9.74 -14.61 1.94
C TRP A 169 10.89 -13.70 2.39
N ASP A 170 10.74 -13.04 3.55
CA ASP A 170 11.80 -12.23 4.15
C ASP A 170 13.02 -13.08 4.49
N GLU A 171 12.82 -14.26 5.08
CA GLU A 171 13.88 -15.21 5.41
C GLU A 171 14.57 -15.77 4.14
N MET A 172 13.81 -16.07 3.11
CA MET A 172 14.33 -16.56 1.83
C MET A 172 15.18 -15.50 1.11
N LEU A 173 14.70 -14.24 1.07
CA LEU A 173 15.36 -13.16 0.34
C LEU A 173 16.50 -12.52 1.12
N ALA A 174 16.41 -12.51 2.44
CA ALA A 174 17.42 -11.98 3.37
C ALA A 174 17.98 -10.60 2.98
N SER A 175 17.09 -9.70 2.49
CA SER A 175 17.46 -8.40 1.96
C SER A 175 16.90 -7.26 2.81
N PRO A 176 17.70 -6.23 3.17
CA PRO A 176 17.18 -5.04 3.85
C PRO A 176 16.27 -4.19 2.96
N TRP A 177 16.27 -4.41 1.65
CA TRP A 177 15.42 -3.72 0.69
C TRP A 177 14.06 -4.37 0.46
N PHE A 178 13.81 -5.50 1.13
CA PHE A 178 12.52 -6.19 1.13
C PHE A 178 11.85 -6.01 2.48
N THR A 179 10.63 -5.50 2.52
CA THR A 179 9.89 -5.15 3.74
C THR A 179 8.43 -5.55 3.62
N VAL A 180 7.68 -5.41 4.72
CA VAL A 180 6.24 -5.65 4.74
C VAL A 180 5.47 -4.33 4.80
N TYR A 181 4.32 -4.30 4.16
CA TYR A 181 3.33 -3.22 4.22
C TYR A 181 2.01 -3.79 4.76
N PRO A 182 1.82 -3.85 6.10
CA PRO A 182 0.59 -4.37 6.66
C PRO A 182 -0.61 -3.50 6.29
N ASP A 183 -1.69 -4.15 5.85
CA ASP A 183 -3.03 -3.58 5.83
C ASP A 183 -3.79 -4.17 7.02
N VAL A 184 -4.15 -3.32 7.99
CA VAL A 184 -4.81 -3.78 9.22
C VAL A 184 -6.22 -4.28 8.98
N GLY A 185 -6.89 -3.79 7.94
CA GLY A 185 -8.19 -4.30 7.51
C GLY A 185 -8.07 -5.72 6.97
N ASN A 186 -7.12 -5.96 6.05
CA ASN A 186 -6.90 -7.29 5.51
C ASN A 186 -6.49 -8.28 6.61
N LEU A 187 -5.58 -7.90 7.51
CA LEU A 187 -5.21 -8.74 8.66
C LEU A 187 -6.43 -9.10 9.51
N SER A 188 -7.27 -8.11 9.86
CA SER A 188 -8.44 -8.30 10.72
C SER A 188 -9.52 -9.16 10.06
N ALA A 189 -9.79 -8.93 8.76
CA ALA A 189 -10.80 -9.67 8.02
C ALA A 189 -10.54 -11.19 7.99
N TRP A 190 -9.28 -11.59 7.97
CA TRP A 190 -8.87 -13.00 8.01
C TRP A 190 -8.77 -13.58 9.42
N GLY A 191 -9.18 -12.85 10.46
CA GLY A 191 -9.19 -13.31 11.84
C GLY A 191 -7.79 -13.55 12.43
N ASN A 192 -6.76 -12.87 11.93
CA ASN A 192 -5.43 -12.95 12.49
C ASN A 192 -5.39 -12.30 13.89
N ASP A 193 -4.48 -12.76 14.75
CA ASP A 193 -4.07 -12.01 15.94
C ASP A 193 -3.21 -10.81 15.50
N VAL A 194 -3.87 -9.69 15.16
CA VAL A 194 -3.21 -8.50 14.59
C VAL A 194 -2.10 -7.97 15.50
N PRO A 195 -2.26 -7.88 16.83
CA PRO A 195 -1.17 -7.55 17.74
C PRO A 195 0.05 -8.45 17.62
N ALA A 196 -0.14 -9.78 17.53
CA ALA A 196 0.96 -10.73 17.37
C ALA A 196 1.64 -10.59 16.00
N GLU A 197 0.87 -10.44 14.92
CA GLU A 197 1.36 -10.22 13.56
C GLU A 197 2.19 -8.93 13.47
N LEU A 198 1.70 -7.81 14.00
CA LEU A 198 2.44 -6.54 14.02
C LEU A 198 3.74 -6.64 14.82
N LYS A 199 3.72 -7.33 15.98
CA LYS A 199 4.93 -7.57 16.76
C LYS A 199 5.97 -8.40 15.99
N LEU A 200 5.52 -9.41 15.24
CA LEU A 200 6.40 -10.26 14.42
C LEU A 200 7.13 -9.45 13.32
N GLY A 201 6.44 -8.47 12.71
CA GLY A 201 6.99 -7.69 11.60
C GLY A 201 7.58 -6.34 11.97
N ILE A 202 7.54 -5.90 13.24
CA ILE A 202 7.73 -4.49 13.64
C ILE A 202 8.98 -3.84 13.06
N ASP A 203 10.11 -4.54 13.04
CA ASP A 203 11.40 -4.03 12.54
C ASP A 203 11.47 -3.97 10.99
N ARG A 204 10.45 -4.49 10.33
CA ARG A 204 10.39 -4.63 8.87
C ARG A 204 9.18 -3.93 8.25
N ILE A 205 8.35 -3.24 9.04
CA ILE A 205 7.19 -2.51 8.56
C ILE A 205 7.62 -1.21 7.89
N ALA A 206 7.33 -1.06 6.59
CA ALA A 206 7.62 0.16 5.83
C ALA A 206 6.62 1.28 6.14
N ALA A 207 5.34 0.97 6.13
CA ALA A 207 4.21 1.82 6.53
C ALA A 207 2.99 0.91 6.77
N ILE A 208 1.88 1.47 7.22
CA ILE A 208 0.67 0.71 7.56
C ILE A 208 -0.54 1.31 6.84
N HIS A 209 -1.25 0.48 6.07
CA HIS A 209 -2.58 0.83 5.55
C HIS A 209 -3.65 0.72 6.65
N LEU A 210 -4.45 1.76 6.72
CA LEU A 210 -5.62 1.86 7.59
C LEU A 210 -6.87 1.79 6.71
N LYS A 211 -7.58 0.70 6.81
CA LYS A 211 -8.83 0.41 6.10
C LYS A 211 -9.72 -0.37 7.03
N ASP A 212 -11.02 -0.15 6.98
CA ASP A 212 -11.98 -1.02 7.66
C ASP A 212 -12.51 -2.10 6.71
N THR A 213 -12.92 -3.24 7.24
CA THR A 213 -13.28 -4.43 6.48
C THR A 213 -14.36 -5.23 7.20
N GLN A 214 -15.11 -6.06 6.47
CA GLN A 214 -15.95 -7.08 7.07
C GLN A 214 -15.21 -8.43 7.11
N PRO A 215 -15.45 -9.27 8.12
CA PRO A 215 -14.69 -10.50 8.32
C PRO A 215 -14.99 -11.56 7.27
N VAL A 216 -13.98 -12.36 6.96
CA VAL A 216 -14.14 -13.63 6.25
C VAL A 216 -14.68 -14.67 7.22
N THR A 217 -15.77 -15.34 6.84
CA THR A 217 -16.40 -16.39 7.63
C THR A 217 -16.75 -17.57 6.71
N GLU A 218 -17.27 -18.66 7.28
CA GLU A 218 -17.80 -19.78 6.46
C GLU A 218 -18.93 -19.36 5.54
N GLN A 219 -19.67 -18.28 5.89
CA GLN A 219 -20.83 -17.79 5.14
C GLN A 219 -20.55 -16.55 4.31
N SER A 220 -19.37 -15.93 4.45
CA SER A 220 -19.01 -14.67 3.78
C SER A 220 -17.55 -14.66 3.34
N PRO A 221 -17.26 -14.26 2.08
CA PRO A 221 -15.88 -14.04 1.63
C PRO A 221 -15.24 -12.79 2.26
N GLY A 222 -15.94 -12.08 3.14
CA GLY A 222 -15.53 -10.80 3.67
C GLY A 222 -15.82 -9.63 2.71
N GLN A 223 -15.61 -8.40 3.20
CA GLN A 223 -15.65 -7.20 2.36
C GLN A 223 -14.40 -6.37 2.66
N PHE A 224 -13.59 -6.15 1.64
CA PHE A 224 -12.28 -5.52 1.74
C PHE A 224 -12.23 -4.09 1.19
N ARG A 225 -13.35 -3.58 0.69
CA ARG A 225 -13.48 -2.22 0.14
C ARG A 225 -14.84 -1.63 0.51
N ASP A 226 -14.88 -0.29 0.53
CA ASP A 226 -16.12 0.47 0.71
C ASP A 226 -16.83 0.14 2.05
N VAL A 227 -16.07 -0.19 3.11
CA VAL A 227 -16.57 -0.30 4.48
C VAL A 227 -16.20 1.00 5.21
N PRO A 228 -17.19 1.77 5.67
CA PRO A 228 -16.92 2.99 6.42
C PRO A 228 -16.14 2.71 7.72
N PHE A 229 -15.23 3.60 8.09
CA PHE A 229 -14.48 3.45 9.33
C PHE A 229 -15.39 3.38 10.54
N GLY A 230 -15.26 2.31 11.35
CA GLY A 230 -16.06 2.02 12.53
C GLY A 230 -17.28 1.14 12.27
N GLU A 231 -17.55 0.75 11.04
CA GLU A 231 -18.63 -0.18 10.67
C GLU A 231 -18.11 -1.60 10.37
N GLY A 232 -16.80 -1.78 10.37
CA GLY A 232 -16.14 -3.06 10.11
C GLY A 232 -15.72 -3.81 11.36
N CYS A 233 -14.77 -4.74 11.18
CA CYS A 233 -14.27 -5.62 12.23
C CYS A 233 -12.92 -5.19 12.83
N VAL A 234 -12.35 -4.06 12.40
CA VAL A 234 -11.00 -3.66 12.79
C VAL A 234 -10.97 -3.00 14.17
N ASP A 235 -10.22 -3.57 15.11
CA ASP A 235 -9.95 -2.94 16.42
C ASP A 235 -8.82 -1.89 16.30
N PHE A 236 -9.12 -0.73 15.75
CA PHE A 236 -8.15 0.34 15.56
C PHE A 236 -7.51 0.79 16.87
N VAL A 237 -8.26 0.87 17.96
CA VAL A 237 -7.74 1.31 19.26
C VAL A 237 -6.73 0.29 19.81
N GLY A 238 -7.05 -1.00 19.76
CA GLY A 238 -6.15 -2.09 20.18
C GLY A 238 -4.89 -2.15 19.31
N ILE A 239 -5.03 -1.96 18.00
CA ILE A 239 -3.92 -1.88 17.05
C ILE A 239 -2.99 -0.70 17.38
N PHE A 240 -3.53 0.51 17.55
CA PHE A 240 -2.72 1.68 17.89
C PHE A 240 -2.06 1.56 19.26
N LYS A 241 -2.74 1.00 20.29
CA LYS A 241 -2.13 0.67 21.58
C LYS A 241 -0.96 -0.30 21.45
N THR A 242 -1.10 -1.30 20.58
CA THR A 242 -0.03 -2.26 20.29
C THR A 242 1.16 -1.58 19.63
N LEU A 243 0.93 -0.82 18.58
CA LEU A 243 1.98 -0.07 17.86
C LEU A 243 2.69 0.94 18.77
N HIS A 244 1.94 1.59 19.68
CA HIS A 244 2.53 2.48 20.68
C HIS A 244 3.48 1.74 21.62
N LYS A 245 3.05 0.58 22.16
CA LYS A 245 3.89 -0.28 23.00
C LYS A 245 5.13 -0.79 22.27
N LEU A 246 5.02 -1.07 20.98
CA LEU A 246 6.12 -1.51 20.12
C LEU A 246 7.02 -0.35 19.66
N ASN A 247 6.74 0.88 20.09
CA ASN A 247 7.47 2.09 19.71
C ASN A 247 7.53 2.31 18.18
N TYR A 248 6.47 1.96 17.46
CA TYR A 248 6.37 2.21 16.02
C TYR A 248 6.50 3.70 15.72
N ARG A 249 7.33 4.05 14.72
CA ARG A 249 7.62 5.45 14.33
C ARG A 249 7.36 5.72 12.85
N GLY A 250 6.86 4.73 12.14
CA GLY A 250 6.55 4.85 10.71
C GLY A 250 5.27 5.65 10.43
N SER A 251 4.94 5.73 9.15
CA SER A 251 3.76 6.41 8.64
C SER A 251 2.54 5.50 8.59
N PHE A 252 1.38 6.13 8.57
CA PHE A 252 0.10 5.50 8.30
C PHE A 252 -0.49 6.05 7.00
N LEU A 253 -1.25 5.23 6.30
CA LEU A 253 -1.97 5.62 5.10
C LEU A 253 -3.45 5.23 5.23
N ILE A 254 -4.36 6.18 5.05
CA ILE A 254 -5.79 5.88 4.93
C ILE A 254 -6.04 5.35 3.51
N GLU A 255 -6.39 4.07 3.43
CA GLU A 255 -6.80 3.43 2.18
C GLU A 255 -8.33 3.45 2.07
N MET A 256 -8.82 4.32 1.20
CA MET A 256 -10.24 4.46 0.92
C MET A 256 -10.48 4.88 -0.53
N TRP A 257 -11.73 4.76 -0.96
CA TRP A 257 -12.20 5.14 -2.31
C TRP A 257 -13.42 6.03 -2.15
N THR A 258 -13.54 7.04 -3.01
CA THR A 258 -14.66 8.00 -2.97
C THR A 258 -15.47 8.03 -4.26
N GLU A 259 -15.25 7.08 -5.16
CA GLU A 259 -15.92 7.03 -6.48
C GLU A 259 -17.44 6.98 -6.36
N LYS A 260 -17.97 6.43 -5.25
CA LYS A 260 -19.40 6.33 -4.95
C LYS A 260 -19.89 7.39 -3.96
N ALA A 261 -18.99 8.22 -3.46
CA ALA A 261 -19.29 9.22 -2.45
C ALA A 261 -20.11 10.37 -3.04
N LYS A 262 -21.13 10.84 -2.30
CA LYS A 262 -21.87 12.05 -2.68
C LYS A 262 -21.05 13.32 -2.43
N GLU A 263 -20.28 13.32 -1.35
CA GLU A 263 -19.43 14.43 -0.92
C GLU A 263 -18.01 13.94 -0.61
N PRO A 264 -17.21 13.62 -1.64
CA PRO A 264 -15.91 12.96 -1.48
C PRO A 264 -14.98 13.64 -0.46
N VAL A 265 -14.88 14.96 -0.51
CA VAL A 265 -14.01 15.74 0.37
C VAL A 265 -14.45 15.65 1.83
N LEU A 266 -15.76 15.67 2.07
CA LEU A 266 -16.30 15.53 3.43
C LEU A 266 -16.00 14.13 3.98
N GLU A 267 -16.19 13.08 3.19
CA GLU A 267 -15.89 11.70 3.61
C GLU A 267 -14.41 11.51 3.92
N ILE A 268 -13.50 12.07 3.13
CA ILE A 268 -12.05 12.07 3.39
C ILE A 268 -11.72 12.74 4.72
N ILE A 269 -12.32 13.91 4.99
CA ILE A 269 -12.09 14.65 6.25
C ILE A 269 -12.66 13.86 7.44
N GLN A 270 -13.82 13.25 7.30
CA GLN A 270 -14.45 12.43 8.33
C GLN A 270 -13.60 11.20 8.65
N ALA A 271 -13.13 10.47 7.63
CA ALA A 271 -12.24 9.32 7.79
C ALA A 271 -10.96 9.70 8.55
N ARG A 272 -10.31 10.79 8.15
CA ARG A 272 -9.13 11.29 8.84
C ARG A 272 -9.41 11.60 10.32
N ARG A 273 -10.47 12.37 10.60
CA ARG A 273 -10.85 12.76 11.99
C ARG A 273 -11.17 11.53 12.84
N TRP A 274 -11.83 10.55 12.25
CA TRP A 274 -12.19 9.32 12.94
C TRP A 274 -10.93 8.54 13.33
N ILE A 275 -9.97 8.36 12.43
CA ILE A 275 -8.68 7.70 12.69
C ILE A 275 -7.88 8.46 13.75
N GLU A 276 -7.77 9.80 13.64
CA GLU A 276 -7.06 10.63 14.63
C GLU A 276 -7.66 10.48 16.01
N ALA A 277 -8.98 10.41 16.14
CA ALA A 277 -9.65 10.17 17.42
C ALA A 277 -9.27 8.80 18.01
N ARG A 278 -9.17 7.74 17.20
CA ARG A 278 -8.71 6.40 17.67
C ARG A 278 -7.25 6.40 18.06
N MET A 279 -6.39 7.13 17.33
CA MET A 279 -4.99 7.33 17.73
C MET A 279 -4.88 8.03 19.08
N GLN A 280 -5.65 9.09 19.33
CA GLN A 280 -5.67 9.79 20.63
C GLN A 280 -6.13 8.88 21.77
N GLU A 281 -7.20 8.12 21.56
CA GLU A 281 -7.70 7.14 22.54
C GLU A 281 -6.65 6.07 22.88
N ALA A 282 -5.79 5.74 21.93
CA ALA A 282 -4.71 4.77 22.10
C ALA A 282 -3.43 5.36 22.71
N GLY A 283 -3.38 6.66 22.94
CA GLY A 283 -2.20 7.36 23.49
C GLY A 283 -1.16 7.77 22.45
N PHE A 284 -1.44 7.66 21.15
CA PHE A 284 -0.68 8.38 20.14
C PHE A 284 -1.01 9.87 20.25
N ILE A 285 -0.03 10.71 20.59
CA ILE A 285 -0.20 12.16 20.60
C ILE A 285 -0.15 12.66 19.16
N CYS A 286 -1.25 13.20 18.67
CA CYS A 286 -1.36 13.88 17.39
C CYS A 286 -1.03 15.36 17.51
#